data_a3b6a7779076cc45753b732f40f0a33e
#
_entry.id   a3b6a7779076cc45753b732f40f0a33e
#
_cell.length_a   1.000
_cell.length_b   1.000
_cell.length_c   1.000
_cell.angle_alpha   90.00
_cell.angle_beta   90.00
_cell.angle_gamma   90.00
#
_symmetry.space_group_name_H-M   'P 1'
#
loop_
_entity.id
_entity.type
_entity.pdbx_description
1 polymer ?
#
loop_
_entity_poly.entity_id
_entity_poly.type
_entity_poly.pdbx_seq_one_letter_code
_entity_poly.pdbx_strand_id
1 'polypeptide(L)'
;MKTIIHAESAPAAIGPYSHGTSYGNLIFTSGQLPVCKEKGGVVDGGITAQSIKSLENLKYVLEAGGGSLETVLKTTCYLAEISDFAAFNEVYKTYFKTDCPARSCFAVKDLPLGVKVEVEAIAHVKI
;
A
#
# COMPACT_ATOMS: atom_id res chain seq x y z
N MET A 1 13.90 9.88 16.87
CA MET A 1 14.57 10.20 15.60
C MET A 1 13.92 9.39 14.47
N LYS A 2 13.72 10.03 13.33
CA LYS A 2 13.10 9.37 12.19
C LYS A 2 14.01 8.30 11.61
N THR A 3 13.49 7.11 11.34
CA THR A 3 14.20 6.04 10.66
C THR A 3 13.64 5.88 9.25
N ILE A 4 14.52 5.68 8.27
CA ILE A 4 14.12 5.47 6.88
C ILE A 4 13.93 3.98 6.65
N ILE A 5 12.81 3.62 6.01
CA ILE A 5 12.49 2.24 5.66
C ILE A 5 12.73 2.04 4.16
N HIS A 6 13.53 1.05 3.82
CA HIS A 6 13.77 0.65 2.44
C HIS A 6 13.36 -0.82 2.29
N ALA A 7 12.49 -1.11 1.34
CA ALA A 7 12.00 -2.46 1.08
C ALA A 7 12.58 -2.96 -0.24
N GLU A 8 13.47 -3.94 -0.17
CA GLU A 8 14.11 -4.50 -1.37
C GLU A 8 13.10 -5.11 -2.34
N SER A 9 12.04 -5.71 -1.83
CA SER A 9 11.03 -6.37 -2.67
C SER A 9 10.03 -5.40 -3.29
N ALA A 10 9.95 -4.16 -2.80
CA ALA A 10 9.03 -3.17 -3.36
C ALA A 10 9.70 -2.44 -4.53
N PRO A 11 8.90 -1.88 -5.45
CA PRO A 11 9.44 -1.06 -6.53
C PRO A 11 10.19 0.14 -5.96
N ALA A 12 11.27 0.55 -6.63
CA ALA A 12 12.05 1.70 -6.21
C ALA A 12 11.19 2.98 -6.19
N ALA A 13 11.51 3.89 -5.28
CA ALA A 13 10.84 5.19 -5.22
C ALA A 13 11.14 5.97 -6.50
N ILE A 14 10.10 6.56 -7.08
CA ILE A 14 10.21 7.29 -8.36
C ILE A 14 10.30 8.81 -8.14
N GLY A 15 10.63 9.24 -6.93
CA GLY A 15 10.74 10.66 -6.61
C GLY A 15 11.47 10.87 -5.28
N PRO A 16 11.43 12.08 -4.76
CA PRO A 16 12.13 12.40 -3.50
C PRO A 16 11.35 11.94 -2.27
N TYR A 17 11.19 10.62 -2.13
CA TYR A 17 10.51 10.05 -0.96
C TYR A 17 11.09 8.68 -0.64
N SER A 18 10.85 8.22 0.59
CA SER A 18 11.25 6.89 1.05
C SER A 18 10.05 5.94 0.93
N HIS A 19 10.29 4.64 0.86
CA HIS A 19 9.22 3.64 0.90
C HIS A 19 8.37 3.81 2.16
N GLY A 20 9.03 4.11 3.26
CA GLY A 20 8.36 4.40 4.52
C GLY A 20 9.31 5.04 5.50
N THR A 21 8.76 5.48 6.62
CA THR A 21 9.53 6.03 7.73
C THR A 21 8.94 5.48 9.02
N SER A 22 9.74 5.51 10.08
CA SER A 22 9.25 5.14 11.40
C SER A 22 9.75 6.10 12.46
N TYR A 23 8.97 6.20 13.53
CA TYR A 23 9.33 6.98 14.70
C TYR A 23 8.74 6.27 15.91
N GLY A 24 9.58 5.97 16.89
CA GLY A 24 9.16 5.13 18.00
C GLY A 24 8.68 3.78 17.45
N ASN A 25 7.50 3.38 17.85
CA ASN A 25 6.91 2.11 17.41
C ASN A 25 5.96 2.27 16.20
N LEU A 26 5.88 3.48 15.62
CA LEU A 26 4.97 3.74 14.50
C LEU A 26 5.70 3.70 13.16
N ILE A 27 5.01 3.12 12.18
CA ILE A 27 5.48 2.99 10.80
C ILE A 27 4.50 3.77 9.91
N PHE A 28 5.06 4.56 8.99
CA PHE A 28 4.29 5.32 7.99
C PHE A 28 4.79 4.89 6.63
N THR A 29 3.89 4.39 5.77
CA THR A 29 4.30 4.02 4.41
C THR A 29 3.93 5.13 3.44
N SER A 30 4.72 5.25 2.38
CA SER A 30 4.30 5.99 1.20
C SER A 30 3.18 5.22 0.50
N GLY A 31 2.45 5.90 -0.38
CA GLY A 31 1.43 5.26 -1.19
C GLY A 31 2.05 4.22 -2.11
N GLN A 32 1.50 3.02 -2.10
CA GLN A 32 2.00 1.92 -2.89
C GLN A 32 1.19 1.76 -4.15
N LEU A 33 1.87 1.88 -5.28
CA LEU A 33 1.30 1.71 -6.61
C LEU A 33 1.36 0.25 -7.03
N PRO A 34 0.50 -0.20 -7.96
CA PRO A 34 0.51 -1.57 -8.44
C PRO A 34 1.61 -1.84 -9.48
N VAL A 35 2.84 -1.51 -9.12
CA VAL A 35 4.00 -1.69 -9.98
C VAL A 35 4.71 -2.99 -9.61
N CYS A 36 5.06 -3.78 -10.61
CA CYS A 36 5.84 -4.99 -10.44
C CYS A 36 7.31 -4.65 -10.60
N LYS A 37 8.10 -4.87 -9.57
CA LYS A 37 9.52 -4.55 -9.58
C LYS A 37 10.26 -5.31 -10.69
N GLU A 38 9.98 -6.60 -10.83
CA GLU A 38 10.63 -7.45 -11.82
C GLU A 38 10.26 -7.05 -13.25
N LYS A 39 8.99 -6.71 -13.47
CA LYS A 39 8.51 -6.29 -14.79
C LYS A 39 8.95 -4.85 -15.12
N GLY A 40 9.12 -4.01 -14.10
CA GLY A 40 9.50 -2.62 -14.28
C GLY A 40 8.33 -1.70 -14.64
N GLY A 41 7.10 -2.12 -14.39
CA GLY A 41 5.92 -1.30 -14.72
C GLY A 41 4.67 -1.79 -14.05
N VAL A 42 3.57 -1.10 -14.35
CA VAL A 42 2.24 -1.42 -13.80
C VAL A 42 1.82 -2.82 -14.24
N VAL A 43 1.25 -3.60 -13.32
CA VAL A 43 0.78 -4.95 -13.65
C VAL A 43 -0.40 -4.89 -14.61
N ASP A 44 -0.51 -5.92 -15.46
CA ASP A 44 -1.65 -6.09 -16.36
C ASP A 44 -2.84 -6.63 -15.57
N GLY A 45 -4.06 -6.38 -16.05
CA GLY A 45 -5.24 -7.06 -15.55
C GLY A 45 -6.22 -6.23 -14.73
N GLY A 46 -6.26 -4.96 -14.84
CA GLY A 46 -7.31 -4.12 -14.27
C GLY A 46 -7.30 -4.03 -12.74
N ILE A 47 -8.46 -3.67 -12.17
CA ILE A 47 -8.56 -3.30 -10.75
C ILE A 47 -8.19 -4.45 -9.82
N THR A 48 -8.63 -5.66 -10.11
CA THR A 48 -8.34 -6.80 -9.23
C THR A 48 -6.84 -7.08 -9.15
N ALA A 49 -6.16 -7.20 -10.29
CA ALA A 49 -4.73 -7.44 -10.33
C ALA A 49 -3.94 -6.27 -9.73
N GLN A 50 -4.37 -5.05 -9.99
CA GLN A 50 -3.71 -3.88 -9.45
C GLN A 50 -3.89 -3.78 -7.92
N SER A 51 -5.08 -4.10 -7.41
CA SER A 51 -5.32 -4.11 -5.96
C SER A 51 -4.43 -5.11 -5.25
N ILE A 52 -4.31 -6.32 -5.82
CA ILE A 52 -3.42 -7.35 -5.27
C ILE A 52 -1.98 -6.82 -5.22
N LYS A 53 -1.49 -6.24 -6.29
CA LYS A 53 -0.09 -5.78 -6.34
C LYS A 53 0.17 -4.60 -5.41
N SER A 54 -0.75 -3.65 -5.31
CA SER A 54 -0.62 -2.54 -4.34
C SER A 54 -0.53 -3.06 -2.92
N LEU A 55 -1.39 -4.02 -2.55
CA LEU A 55 -1.39 -4.56 -1.19
C LEU A 55 -0.16 -5.44 -0.93
N GLU A 56 0.33 -6.17 -1.93
CA GLU A 56 1.60 -6.90 -1.79
C GLU A 56 2.76 -5.95 -1.58
N ASN A 57 2.83 -4.87 -2.34
CA ASN A 57 3.87 -3.87 -2.16
C ASN A 57 3.79 -3.20 -0.78
N LEU A 58 2.57 -2.92 -0.31
CA LEU A 58 2.36 -2.39 1.03
C LEU A 58 2.92 -3.35 2.08
N LYS A 59 2.63 -4.64 1.93
CA LYS A 59 3.12 -5.68 2.84
C LYS A 59 4.66 -5.68 2.89
N TYR A 60 5.32 -5.57 1.74
CA TYR A 60 6.78 -5.53 1.70
C TYR A 60 7.34 -4.37 2.51
N VAL A 61 6.75 -3.18 2.38
CA VAL A 61 7.22 -2.00 3.11
C VAL A 61 6.99 -2.16 4.61
N LEU A 62 5.81 -2.67 5.00
CA LEU A 62 5.50 -2.90 6.41
C LEU A 62 6.49 -3.88 7.05
N GLU A 63 6.78 -4.98 6.36
CA GLU A 63 7.70 -5.99 6.88
C GLU A 63 9.13 -5.46 6.98
N ALA A 64 9.54 -4.66 6.00
CA ALA A 64 10.86 -4.01 6.05
C ALA A 64 10.98 -3.06 7.25
N GLY A 65 9.87 -2.48 7.69
CA GLY A 65 9.84 -1.60 8.85
C GLY A 65 9.65 -2.30 10.18
N GLY A 66 9.53 -3.62 10.19
CA GLY A 66 9.34 -4.41 11.41
C GLY A 66 7.88 -4.62 11.80
N GLY A 67 6.95 -4.29 10.92
CA GLY A 67 5.53 -4.53 11.14
C GLY A 67 4.99 -5.66 10.25
N SER A 68 3.69 -5.68 10.07
CA SER A 68 3.02 -6.64 9.20
C SER A 68 1.63 -6.09 8.86
N LEU A 69 0.91 -6.78 8.00
CA LEU A 69 -0.49 -6.44 7.73
C LEU A 69 -1.33 -6.46 9.01
N GLU A 70 -1.00 -7.35 9.94
CA GLU A 70 -1.73 -7.48 11.20
C GLU A 70 -1.48 -6.33 12.16
N THR A 71 -0.41 -5.56 11.97
CA THR A 71 -0.12 -4.40 12.82
C THR A 71 -0.55 -3.08 12.21
N VAL A 72 -1.27 -3.11 11.09
CA VAL A 72 -1.78 -1.90 10.46
C VAL A 72 -2.89 -1.29 11.32
N LEU A 73 -2.76 0.01 11.60
CA LEU A 73 -3.73 0.78 12.38
C LEU A 73 -4.71 1.50 11.47
N LYS A 74 -4.22 2.00 10.36
CA LYS A 74 -5.02 2.80 9.43
C LYS A 74 -4.53 2.63 8.01
N THR A 75 -5.45 2.48 7.08
CA THR A 75 -5.14 2.58 5.65
C THR A 75 -5.88 3.76 5.05
N THR A 76 -5.29 4.35 4.01
CA THR A 76 -5.97 5.26 3.11
C THR A 76 -5.83 4.69 1.71
N CYS A 77 -6.97 4.46 1.07
CA CYS A 77 -7.03 3.80 -0.24
C CYS A 77 -7.57 4.78 -1.26
N TYR A 78 -6.85 4.98 -2.34
CA TYR A 78 -7.20 5.92 -3.40
C TYR A 78 -7.55 5.15 -4.65
N LEU A 79 -8.69 5.47 -5.26
CA LEU A 79 -9.16 4.83 -6.50
C LEU A 79 -9.23 5.88 -7.60
N ALA A 80 -8.94 5.45 -8.84
CA ALA A 80 -9.15 6.32 -10.00
C ALA A 80 -10.64 6.45 -10.32
N GLU A 81 -11.42 5.39 -10.04
CA GLU A 81 -12.87 5.35 -10.29
C GLU A 81 -13.59 4.76 -9.09
N ILE A 82 -14.59 5.48 -8.57
CA ILE A 82 -15.35 4.97 -7.42
C ILE A 82 -16.14 3.69 -7.77
N SER A 83 -16.43 3.49 -9.05
CA SER A 83 -17.08 2.26 -9.51
C SER A 83 -16.25 1.00 -9.29
N ASP A 84 -14.94 1.14 -9.02
CA ASP A 84 -14.07 0.02 -8.71
C ASP A 84 -14.07 -0.36 -7.22
N PHE A 85 -14.85 0.35 -6.40
CA PHE A 85 -14.85 0.16 -4.95
C PHE A 85 -15.19 -1.28 -4.56
N ALA A 86 -16.24 -1.86 -5.15
CA ALA A 86 -16.67 -3.22 -4.81
C ALA A 86 -15.58 -4.25 -5.16
N ALA A 87 -14.98 -4.14 -6.34
CA ALA A 87 -13.91 -5.06 -6.76
C ALA A 87 -12.67 -4.91 -5.87
N PHE A 88 -12.30 -3.67 -5.51
CA PHE A 88 -11.22 -3.42 -4.59
C PHE A 88 -11.49 -4.07 -3.23
N ASN A 89 -12.70 -3.90 -2.69
CA ASN A 89 -13.07 -4.49 -1.40
C ASN A 89 -12.95 -6.02 -1.41
N GLU A 90 -13.27 -6.67 -2.53
CA GLU A 90 -13.14 -8.14 -2.61
C GLU A 90 -11.69 -8.58 -2.44
N VAL A 91 -10.74 -7.81 -2.95
CA VAL A 91 -9.31 -8.08 -2.75
C VAL A 91 -8.89 -7.69 -1.34
N TYR A 92 -9.27 -6.49 -0.90
CA TYR A 92 -8.88 -5.94 0.40
C TYR A 92 -9.22 -6.89 1.55
N LYS A 93 -10.40 -7.50 1.54
CA LYS A 93 -10.82 -8.41 2.61
C LYS A 93 -10.00 -9.68 2.68
N THR A 94 -9.27 -10.04 1.62
CA THR A 94 -8.38 -11.21 1.66
C THR A 94 -7.06 -10.90 2.38
N TYR A 95 -6.72 -9.62 2.51
CA TYR A 95 -5.53 -9.16 3.22
C TYR A 95 -5.84 -8.75 4.66
N PHE A 96 -7.05 -8.24 4.91
CA PHE A 96 -7.48 -7.79 6.23
C PHE A 96 -8.77 -8.54 6.60
N LYS A 97 -8.60 -9.74 7.16
CA LYS A 97 -9.70 -10.68 7.39
C LYS A 97 -10.43 -10.44 8.71
N THR A 98 -9.69 -10.16 9.77
CA THR A 98 -10.21 -9.95 11.12
C THR A 98 -9.50 -8.77 11.74
N ASP A 99 -10.14 -8.14 12.74
CA ASP A 99 -9.56 -6.98 13.41
C ASP A 99 -9.04 -5.95 12.41
N CYS A 100 -9.90 -5.60 11.46
CA CYS A 100 -9.52 -4.75 10.35
C CYS A 100 -9.04 -3.37 10.82
N PRO A 101 -8.08 -2.77 10.13
CA PRO A 101 -7.66 -1.41 10.46
C PRO A 101 -8.75 -0.40 10.16
N ALA A 102 -8.65 0.76 10.75
CA ALA A 102 -9.46 1.89 10.32
C ALA A 102 -9.11 2.20 8.86
N ARG A 103 -10.07 2.70 8.08
CA ARG A 103 -9.86 2.94 6.66
C ARG A 103 -10.64 4.14 6.17
N SER A 104 -10.02 4.92 5.28
CA SER A 104 -10.72 5.84 4.39
C SER A 104 -10.46 5.38 2.96
N CYS A 105 -11.49 5.41 2.11
CA CYS A 105 -11.36 5.00 0.72
C CYS A 105 -12.23 5.92 -0.14
N PHE A 106 -11.61 6.51 -1.16
CA PHE A 106 -12.34 7.45 -2.04
C PHE A 106 -11.65 7.52 -3.39
N ALA A 107 -12.38 8.01 -4.39
CA ALA A 107 -11.82 8.26 -5.70
C ALA A 107 -11.15 9.63 -5.71
N VAL A 108 -10.05 9.72 -6.45
CA VAL A 108 -9.31 10.97 -6.64
C VAL A 108 -9.34 11.32 -8.13
N LYS A 109 -8.94 12.54 -8.46
CA LYS A 109 -8.96 12.99 -9.83
C LYS A 109 -8.03 12.16 -10.71
N ASP A 110 -6.79 11.97 -10.27
CA ASP A 110 -5.77 11.22 -11.01
C ASP A 110 -4.83 10.53 -10.06
N LEU A 111 -4.27 9.40 -10.50
CA LEU A 111 -3.22 8.70 -9.77
C LEU A 111 -1.96 8.64 -10.63
N PRO A 112 -0.77 8.57 -10.01
CA PRO A 112 0.48 8.46 -10.76
C PRO A 112 0.45 7.27 -11.71
N LEU A 113 1.09 7.41 -12.88
CA LEU A 113 1.20 6.38 -13.91
C LEU A 113 -0.16 5.89 -14.44
N GLY A 114 -1.24 6.62 -14.17
CA GLY A 114 -2.57 6.23 -14.61
C GLY A 114 -3.08 4.95 -13.98
N VAL A 115 -2.58 4.59 -12.80
CA VAL A 115 -3.03 3.37 -12.11
C VAL A 115 -4.46 3.53 -11.60
N LYS A 116 -5.09 2.42 -11.27
CA LYS A 116 -6.48 2.40 -10.77
C LYS A 116 -6.57 2.48 -9.25
N VAL A 117 -5.48 2.22 -8.56
CA VAL A 117 -5.48 2.14 -7.09
C VAL A 117 -4.12 2.48 -6.52
N GLU A 118 -4.14 3.06 -5.32
CA GLU A 118 -2.95 3.33 -4.52
C GLU A 118 -3.33 3.19 -3.05
N VAL A 119 -2.47 2.57 -2.24
CA VAL A 119 -2.77 2.34 -0.82
C VAL A 119 -1.59 2.75 0.05
N GLU A 120 -1.87 3.47 1.13
CA GLU A 120 -0.88 3.79 2.14
C GLU A 120 -1.37 3.34 3.52
N ALA A 121 -0.46 3.25 4.48
CA ALA A 121 -0.81 2.75 5.81
C ALA A 121 0.00 3.38 6.92
N ILE A 122 -0.60 3.38 8.11
CA ILE A 122 0.08 3.63 9.37
C ILE A 122 -0.03 2.32 10.16
N ALA A 123 1.09 1.87 10.70
CA ALA A 123 1.16 0.61 11.43
C ALA A 123 2.05 0.76 12.66
N HIS A 124 2.11 -0.29 13.47
CA HIS A 124 3.10 -0.33 14.54
C HIS A 124 4.06 -1.50 14.31
N VAL A 125 5.22 -1.46 14.95
CA VAL A 125 6.17 -2.58 14.87
C VAL A 125 5.63 -3.76 15.66
N LYS A 126 6.03 -4.95 15.29
CA LYS A 126 5.74 -6.15 16.09
C LYS A 126 6.49 -6.06 17.41
N ILE A 127 5.84 -6.47 18.46
CA ILE A 127 6.42 -6.42 19.80
C ILE A 127 6.73 -7.83 20.27
#